data_1c071eee91239ed5c3bd6dfdb813f527
#
_entry.id   1c071eee91239ed5c3bd6dfdb813f527
#
_cell.length_a   1.000
_cell.length_b   1.000
_cell.length_c   1.000
_cell.angle_alpha   90.00
_cell.angle_beta   90.00
_cell.angle_gamma   90.00
#
_symmetry.space_group_name_H-M   'P 1'
#
loop_
_entity.id
_entity.type
_entity.pdbx_description
1 polymer ?
#
loop_
_entity_poly.entity_id
_entity_poly.type
_entity_poly.pdbx_seq_one_letter_code
_entity_poly.pdbx_strand_id
1 'polypeptide(L)'
;MLCGLFILSKPVSAAKVPVIKAGKSTNLKGTIINVKYSGAAVTMANKSATPSIKIGSEIYVPCKTLFADNGIHASYTANGNTVTVKNGKRKVIFYANKKYAKVNGKKMTLKAAPYFVTYKKSNIRDLLVPAKQAAAFLGLKYTYSSRAKLVTLGVRSGIETSATQVSKVAKTRFINKMGPLARANYKRTGILASVTMAQAILESGWGQSTLAENGNNLFGMKISLSGNNWSG
;
A
#
# COMPACT_ATOMS: atom_id res chain seq x y z
N MET A 1 -38.60 -32.57 21.99
CA MET A 1 -37.79 -33.16 20.93
C MET A 1 -37.40 -32.04 19.97
N LEU A 2 -36.23 -31.40 20.22
CA LEU A 2 -35.74 -30.28 19.38
C LEU A 2 -34.88 -30.90 18.27
N CYS A 3 -35.38 -30.81 17.04
CA CYS A 3 -34.64 -31.25 15.86
C CYS A 3 -33.64 -30.16 15.49
N GLY A 4 -32.38 -30.37 15.84
CA GLY A 4 -31.27 -29.46 15.47
C GLY A 4 -31.00 -29.57 13.98
N LEU A 5 -31.32 -28.51 13.23
CA LEU A 5 -30.98 -28.39 11.82
C LEU A 5 -29.47 -28.16 11.68
N PHE A 6 -28.72 -29.24 11.45
CA PHE A 6 -27.31 -29.14 11.03
C PHE A 6 -27.27 -28.59 9.60
N ILE A 7 -27.02 -27.29 9.49
CA ILE A 7 -26.68 -26.68 8.20
C ILE A 7 -25.24 -27.15 7.87
N LEU A 8 -25.12 -28.22 7.10
CA LEU A 8 -23.87 -28.61 6.46
C LEU A 8 -23.45 -27.50 5.49
N SER A 9 -22.56 -26.63 5.94
CA SER A 9 -21.92 -25.67 5.06
C SER A 9 -21.12 -26.44 4.02
N LYS A 10 -21.49 -26.31 2.73
CA LYS A 10 -20.72 -26.89 1.62
C LYS A 10 -19.26 -26.45 1.74
N PRO A 11 -18.28 -27.37 1.59
CA PRO A 11 -16.88 -26.99 1.62
C PRO A 11 -16.63 -25.97 0.52
N VAL A 12 -16.14 -24.80 0.91
CA VAL A 12 -15.77 -23.75 -0.05
C VAL A 12 -14.64 -24.31 -0.92
N SER A 13 -14.93 -24.61 -2.17
CA SER A 13 -13.93 -25.10 -3.12
C SER A 13 -12.76 -24.12 -3.17
N ALA A 14 -11.53 -24.65 -3.09
CA ALA A 14 -10.32 -23.84 -3.20
C ALA A 14 -10.29 -23.12 -4.56
N ALA A 15 -10.05 -21.81 -4.55
CA ALA A 15 -9.92 -21.05 -5.78
C ALA A 15 -8.72 -21.56 -6.60
N LYS A 16 -8.89 -21.62 -7.91
CA LYS A 16 -7.85 -21.97 -8.88
C LYS A 16 -7.42 -20.69 -9.60
N VAL A 17 -6.17 -20.28 -9.46
CA VAL A 17 -5.60 -19.12 -10.15
C VAL A 17 -4.70 -19.63 -11.26
N PRO A 18 -5.08 -19.48 -12.55
CA PRO A 18 -4.28 -19.94 -13.68
C PRO A 18 -3.00 -19.09 -13.83
N VAL A 19 -1.85 -19.74 -13.83
CA VAL A 19 -0.53 -19.10 -13.96
C VAL A 19 0.41 -19.91 -14.85
N ILE A 20 1.48 -19.26 -15.31
CA ILE A 20 2.68 -19.92 -15.81
C ILE A 20 3.73 -19.86 -14.71
N LYS A 21 4.23 -21.00 -14.28
CA LYS A 21 5.30 -21.13 -13.29
C LYS A 21 6.42 -21.99 -13.86
N ALA A 22 7.65 -21.46 -13.87
CA ALA A 22 8.80 -22.13 -14.48
C ALA A 22 8.53 -22.63 -15.93
N GLY A 23 7.90 -21.79 -16.75
CA GLY A 23 7.54 -22.10 -18.14
C GLY A 23 6.33 -23.03 -18.32
N LYS A 24 5.82 -23.63 -17.24
CA LYS A 24 4.70 -24.58 -17.30
C LYS A 24 3.37 -23.93 -16.89
N SER A 25 2.31 -24.18 -17.66
CA SER A 25 0.94 -23.81 -17.30
C SER A 25 0.46 -24.62 -16.11
N THR A 26 -0.01 -23.95 -15.06
CA THR A 26 -0.52 -24.59 -13.83
C THR A 26 -1.56 -23.73 -13.14
N ASN A 27 -2.16 -24.25 -12.07
CA ASN A 27 -3.07 -23.49 -11.21
C ASN A 27 -2.50 -23.38 -9.80
N LEU A 28 -2.46 -22.17 -9.27
CA LEU A 28 -2.32 -22.01 -7.82
C LEU A 28 -3.65 -22.36 -7.16
N LYS A 29 -3.64 -23.35 -6.27
CA LYS A 29 -4.82 -23.79 -5.53
C LYS A 29 -4.77 -23.22 -4.12
N GLY A 30 -5.80 -22.47 -3.69
CA GLY A 30 -5.83 -21.87 -2.37
C GLY A 30 -7.00 -20.93 -2.16
N THR A 31 -6.94 -20.12 -1.11
CA THR A 31 -7.96 -19.10 -0.82
C THR A 31 -7.48 -17.74 -1.30
N ILE A 32 -8.28 -17.07 -2.11
CA ILE A 32 -8.00 -15.68 -2.52
C ILE A 32 -8.06 -14.77 -1.29
N ILE A 33 -7.06 -13.92 -1.14
CA ILE A 33 -6.91 -12.99 -0.02
C ILE A 33 -7.02 -11.57 -0.55
N ASN A 34 -7.89 -10.79 0.07
CA ASN A 34 -7.92 -9.35 -0.16
C ASN A 34 -6.79 -8.68 0.61
N VAL A 35 -6.23 -7.61 0.06
CA VAL A 35 -5.21 -6.80 0.74
C VAL A 35 -5.64 -5.34 0.72
N LYS A 36 -5.50 -4.65 1.85
CA LYS A 36 -5.69 -3.20 1.95
C LYS A 36 -4.56 -2.57 2.77
N TYR A 37 -4.31 -1.29 2.52
CA TYR A 37 -3.48 -0.47 3.39
C TYR A 37 -4.37 0.28 4.38
N SER A 38 -3.96 0.37 5.66
CA SER A 38 -4.66 1.18 6.66
C SER A 38 -4.48 2.66 6.35
N GLY A 39 -5.59 3.41 6.34
CA GLY A 39 -5.58 4.86 6.08
C GLY A 39 -5.73 5.26 4.62
N ALA A 40 -5.62 4.34 3.67
CA ALA A 40 -5.95 4.59 2.27
C ALA A 40 -6.89 3.51 1.77
N ALA A 41 -7.92 3.88 1.05
CA ALA A 41 -8.75 2.94 0.29
C ALA A 41 -7.97 2.42 -0.93
N VAL A 42 -6.77 1.90 -0.72
CA VAL A 42 -6.04 1.19 -1.77
C VAL A 42 -6.71 -0.16 -1.92
N THR A 43 -7.80 -0.14 -2.62
CA THR A 43 -8.30 -1.34 -3.27
C THR A 43 -7.20 -1.72 -4.24
N MET A 44 -6.60 -2.90 -4.07
CA MET A 44 -5.76 -3.45 -5.13
C MET A 44 -6.59 -3.39 -6.42
N ALA A 45 -6.29 -2.44 -7.28
CA ALA A 45 -7.11 -2.11 -8.45
C ALA A 45 -7.29 -3.30 -9.39
N ASN A 46 -6.64 -4.43 -9.10
CA ASN A 46 -6.60 -5.59 -9.94
C ASN A 46 -6.63 -6.91 -9.16
N LYS A 47 -7.52 -7.04 -8.16
CA LYS A 47 -7.75 -8.30 -7.44
C LYS A 47 -7.95 -9.51 -8.37
N SER A 48 -8.59 -9.29 -9.51
CA SER A 48 -8.90 -10.33 -10.48
C SER A 48 -7.75 -10.64 -11.43
N ALA A 49 -6.77 -9.75 -11.57
CA ALA A 49 -5.65 -9.87 -12.50
C ALA A 49 -4.40 -10.48 -11.87
N THR A 50 -4.09 -10.08 -10.62
CA THR A 50 -2.91 -10.56 -9.85
C THR A 50 -3.29 -10.85 -8.40
N PRO A 51 -4.15 -11.84 -8.13
CA PRO A 51 -4.66 -12.08 -6.80
C PRO A 51 -3.58 -12.53 -5.82
N SER A 52 -3.68 -12.04 -4.58
CA SER A 52 -2.99 -12.64 -3.43
C SER A 52 -3.68 -13.93 -3.03
N ILE A 53 -2.92 -14.93 -2.61
CA ILE A 53 -3.45 -16.28 -2.37
C ILE A 53 -2.83 -16.90 -1.11
N LYS A 54 -3.68 -17.54 -0.30
CA LYS A 54 -3.25 -18.41 0.80
C LYS A 54 -3.13 -19.84 0.30
N ILE A 55 -1.92 -20.40 0.40
CA ILE A 55 -1.60 -21.78 0.04
C ILE A 55 -1.08 -22.47 1.29
N GLY A 56 -1.80 -23.46 1.77
CA GLY A 56 -1.51 -24.06 3.09
C GLY A 56 -1.61 -23.02 4.20
N SER A 57 -0.56 -22.90 5.01
CA SER A 57 -0.47 -21.94 6.12
C SER A 57 0.05 -20.55 5.67
N GLU A 58 0.59 -20.41 4.46
CA GLU A 58 1.27 -19.20 4.04
C GLU A 58 0.42 -18.37 3.07
N ILE A 59 0.46 -17.05 3.25
CA ILE A 59 -0.17 -16.09 2.35
C ILE A 59 0.89 -15.50 1.45
N TYR A 60 0.69 -15.63 0.14
CA TYR A 60 1.55 -15.06 -0.89
C TYR A 60 0.90 -13.82 -1.51
N VAL A 61 1.69 -12.79 -1.71
CA VAL A 61 1.28 -11.55 -2.37
C VAL A 61 2.18 -11.24 -3.55
N PRO A 62 1.65 -10.67 -4.64
CA PRO A 62 2.45 -10.22 -5.78
C PRO A 62 3.25 -8.99 -5.36
N CYS A 63 4.57 -9.13 -5.39
CA CYS A 63 5.51 -8.18 -4.79
C CYS A 63 5.49 -6.81 -5.49
N LYS A 64 5.60 -6.79 -6.83
CA LYS A 64 5.54 -5.56 -7.63
C LYS A 64 4.17 -4.91 -7.49
N THR A 65 3.13 -5.65 -7.82
CA THR A 65 1.76 -5.14 -7.80
C THR A 65 1.37 -4.58 -6.44
N LEU A 66 1.77 -5.25 -5.33
CA LEU A 66 1.37 -4.81 -4.00
C LEU A 66 2.22 -3.67 -3.44
N PHE A 67 3.55 -3.76 -3.56
CA PHE A 67 4.44 -2.83 -2.86
C PHE A 67 4.93 -1.67 -3.73
N ALA A 68 4.99 -1.84 -5.06
CA ALA A 68 5.45 -0.81 -5.98
C ALA A 68 4.29 -0.11 -6.69
N ASP A 69 3.46 -0.86 -7.40
CA ASP A 69 2.39 -0.27 -8.24
C ASP A 69 1.22 0.25 -7.39
N ASN A 70 1.07 -0.25 -6.17
CA ASN A 70 0.01 0.13 -5.23
C ASN A 70 0.59 0.34 -3.82
N GLY A 71 -0.17 1.00 -2.97
CA GLY A 71 0.13 1.10 -1.55
C GLY A 71 1.28 2.05 -1.22
N ILE A 72 2.46 1.51 -0.86
CA ILE A 72 3.60 2.32 -0.39
C ILE A 72 4.46 2.90 -1.52
N HIS A 73 4.15 2.59 -2.77
CA HIS A 73 4.94 3.02 -3.95
C HIS A 73 6.45 2.76 -3.79
N ALA A 74 6.80 1.58 -3.27
CA ALA A 74 8.19 1.20 -3.09
C ALA A 74 8.93 1.12 -4.42
N SER A 75 10.20 1.49 -4.43
CA SER A 75 11.05 1.25 -5.61
C SER A 75 11.23 -0.25 -5.81
N TYR A 76 11.06 -0.72 -7.05
CA TYR A 76 11.13 -2.13 -7.44
C TYR A 76 12.10 -2.34 -8.60
N THR A 77 13.00 -3.29 -8.47
CA THR A 77 13.92 -3.69 -9.54
C THR A 77 14.02 -5.21 -9.57
N ALA A 78 13.71 -5.81 -10.70
CA ALA A 78 13.91 -7.24 -10.94
C ALA A 78 15.17 -7.48 -11.79
N ASN A 79 16.01 -8.41 -11.37
CA ASN A 79 17.19 -8.85 -12.12
C ASN A 79 17.33 -10.37 -12.02
N GLY A 80 17.06 -11.07 -13.10
CA GLY A 80 17.08 -12.53 -13.16
C GLY A 80 16.15 -13.15 -12.11
N ASN A 81 16.75 -13.88 -11.17
CA ASN A 81 16.06 -14.55 -10.06
C ASN A 81 15.96 -13.71 -8.77
N THR A 82 16.34 -12.44 -8.82
CA THR A 82 16.29 -11.54 -7.67
C THR A 82 15.33 -10.38 -7.89
N VAL A 83 14.72 -9.93 -6.80
CA VAL A 83 13.89 -8.73 -6.76
C VAL A 83 14.36 -7.87 -5.62
N THR A 84 14.70 -6.63 -5.92
CA THR A 84 15.02 -5.61 -4.93
C THR A 84 13.84 -4.68 -4.75
N VAL A 85 13.40 -4.51 -3.51
CA VAL A 85 12.36 -3.56 -3.11
C VAL A 85 12.94 -2.58 -2.10
N LYS A 86 12.73 -1.28 -2.30
CA LYS A 86 13.17 -0.25 -1.36
C LYS A 86 11.97 0.54 -0.87
N ASN A 87 11.85 0.66 0.45
CA ASN A 87 10.86 1.49 1.14
C ASN A 87 11.59 2.38 2.15
N GLY A 88 11.78 3.64 1.81
CA GLY A 88 12.63 4.55 2.57
C GLY A 88 14.06 3.99 2.75
N LYS A 89 14.54 3.94 3.98
CA LYS A 89 15.87 3.39 4.34
C LYS A 89 15.95 1.86 4.28
N ARG A 90 14.85 1.15 4.00
CA ARG A 90 14.81 -0.31 3.96
C ARG A 90 15.02 -0.81 2.55
N LYS A 91 16.07 -1.62 2.36
CA LYS A 91 16.36 -2.34 1.12
C LYS A 91 16.17 -3.84 1.38
N VAL A 92 15.24 -4.45 0.67
CA VAL A 92 14.97 -5.89 0.74
C VAL A 92 15.28 -6.52 -0.60
N ILE A 93 16.08 -7.58 -0.59
CA ILE A 93 16.39 -8.38 -1.79
C ILE A 93 15.79 -9.75 -1.57
N PHE A 94 14.79 -10.09 -2.35
CA PHE A 94 14.21 -11.43 -2.41
C PHE A 94 14.91 -12.25 -3.49
N TYR A 95 15.12 -13.52 -3.19
CA TYR A 95 15.72 -14.50 -4.11
C TYR A 95 14.66 -15.55 -4.44
N ALA A 96 14.30 -15.67 -5.71
CA ALA A 96 13.34 -16.67 -6.15
C ALA A 96 13.82 -18.08 -5.80
N ASN A 97 12.90 -18.92 -5.33
CA ASN A 97 13.14 -20.31 -4.92
C ASN A 97 14.11 -20.48 -3.75
N LYS A 98 14.41 -19.42 -2.99
CA LYS A 98 15.26 -19.48 -1.79
C LYS A 98 14.48 -19.06 -0.54
N LYS A 99 14.57 -19.83 0.55
CA LYS A 99 13.92 -19.51 1.84
C LYS A 99 14.69 -18.45 2.62
N TYR A 100 15.17 -17.39 1.97
CA TYR A 100 15.78 -16.24 2.62
C TYR A 100 15.65 -14.98 1.76
N ALA A 101 15.79 -13.84 2.42
CA ALA A 101 15.95 -12.53 1.80
C ALA A 101 17.12 -11.80 2.44
N LYS A 102 17.66 -10.76 1.81
CA LYS A 102 18.60 -9.83 2.43
C LYS A 102 17.85 -8.53 2.78
N VAL A 103 17.89 -8.13 4.05
CA VAL A 103 17.30 -6.88 4.56
C VAL A 103 18.43 -5.96 4.99
N ASN A 104 18.65 -4.87 4.29
CA ASN A 104 19.77 -3.95 4.49
C ASN A 104 21.13 -4.71 4.56
N GLY A 105 21.33 -5.68 3.66
CA GLY A 105 22.53 -6.52 3.59
C GLY A 105 22.49 -7.78 4.48
N LYS A 106 21.72 -7.79 5.57
CA LYS A 106 21.66 -8.94 6.50
C LYS A 106 20.73 -10.03 5.96
N LYS A 107 21.20 -11.28 5.97
CA LYS A 107 20.41 -12.45 5.58
C LYS A 107 19.32 -12.75 6.63
N MET A 108 18.09 -12.87 6.16
CA MET A 108 16.91 -13.15 6.98
C MET A 108 16.15 -14.35 6.42
N THR A 109 15.77 -15.29 7.27
CA THR A 109 15.06 -16.51 6.87
C THR A 109 13.60 -16.21 6.51
N LEU A 110 13.09 -16.87 5.49
CA LEU A 110 11.69 -16.90 5.10
C LEU A 110 11.06 -18.25 5.42
N LYS A 111 9.81 -18.26 5.88
CA LYS A 111 9.05 -19.50 6.13
C LYS A 111 8.81 -20.27 4.84
N ALA A 112 8.61 -19.55 3.73
CA ALA A 112 8.40 -20.14 2.42
C ALA A 112 9.21 -19.38 1.36
N ALA A 113 9.64 -20.09 0.32
CA ALA A 113 10.44 -19.49 -0.75
C ALA A 113 9.54 -18.62 -1.65
N PRO A 114 9.98 -17.40 -2.02
CA PRO A 114 9.37 -16.63 -3.09
C PRO A 114 9.52 -17.35 -4.44
N TYR A 115 8.59 -17.16 -5.35
CA TYR A 115 8.69 -17.71 -6.70
C TYR A 115 7.97 -16.84 -7.72
N PHE A 116 8.49 -16.78 -8.94
CA PHE A 116 7.85 -16.07 -10.04
C PHE A 116 6.66 -16.83 -10.61
N VAL A 117 5.63 -16.07 -10.93
CA VAL A 117 4.51 -16.52 -11.75
C VAL A 117 4.17 -15.48 -12.79
N THR A 118 3.62 -15.93 -13.94
CA THR A 118 2.91 -15.05 -14.86
C THR A 118 1.43 -15.39 -14.76
N TYR A 119 0.62 -14.43 -14.35
CA TYR A 119 -0.83 -14.60 -14.25
C TYR A 119 -1.44 -14.67 -15.64
N LYS A 120 -2.12 -15.77 -16.00
CA LYS A 120 -2.63 -15.98 -17.36
C LYS A 120 -3.68 -14.96 -17.77
N LYS A 121 -4.50 -14.48 -16.82
CA LYS A 121 -5.57 -13.53 -17.09
C LYS A 121 -5.05 -12.14 -17.47
N SER A 122 -3.95 -11.70 -16.89
CA SER A 122 -3.39 -10.35 -17.09
C SER A 122 -2.09 -10.32 -17.87
N ASN A 123 -1.48 -11.46 -18.09
CA ASN A 123 -0.11 -11.62 -18.60
C ASN A 123 0.95 -10.87 -17.76
N ILE A 124 0.64 -10.57 -16.50
CA ILE A 124 1.56 -9.90 -15.58
C ILE A 124 2.46 -10.94 -14.91
N ARG A 125 3.78 -10.76 -15.05
CA ARG A 125 4.79 -11.53 -14.33
C ARG A 125 5.14 -10.83 -13.03
N ASP A 126 5.00 -11.52 -11.89
CA ASP A 126 5.34 -10.98 -10.58
C ASP A 126 6.00 -12.05 -9.69
N LEU A 127 6.75 -11.59 -8.69
CA LEU A 127 7.31 -12.46 -7.65
C LEU A 127 6.28 -12.60 -6.52
N LEU A 128 5.80 -13.80 -6.29
CA LEU A 128 5.00 -14.11 -5.11
C LEU A 128 5.91 -14.21 -3.89
N VAL A 129 5.66 -13.39 -2.89
CA VAL A 129 6.44 -13.36 -1.63
C VAL A 129 5.55 -13.67 -0.43
N PRO A 130 6.09 -14.29 0.65
CA PRO A 130 5.35 -14.50 1.91
C PRO A 130 4.95 -13.16 2.51
N ALA A 131 3.65 -12.88 2.58
CA ALA A 131 3.08 -11.56 2.88
C ALA A 131 3.54 -11.00 4.24
N LYS A 132 3.44 -11.83 5.29
CA LYS A 132 3.78 -11.41 6.67
C LYS A 132 5.23 -10.99 6.80
N GLN A 133 6.15 -11.78 6.23
CA GLN A 133 7.58 -11.51 6.34
C GLN A 133 8.02 -10.40 5.40
N ALA A 134 7.48 -10.35 4.17
CA ALA A 134 7.73 -9.25 3.25
C ALA A 134 7.28 -7.89 3.84
N ALA A 135 6.08 -7.84 4.43
CA ALA A 135 5.60 -6.65 5.13
C ALA A 135 6.53 -6.25 6.28
N ALA A 136 6.93 -7.20 7.14
CA ALA A 136 7.84 -6.93 8.26
C ALA A 136 9.21 -6.41 7.80
N PHE A 137 9.77 -6.98 6.73
CA PHE A 137 11.06 -6.57 6.16
C PHE A 137 11.00 -5.16 5.55
N LEU A 138 9.86 -4.82 4.93
CA LEU A 138 9.59 -3.49 4.41
C LEU A 138 9.13 -2.47 5.47
N GLY A 139 9.05 -2.90 6.73
CA GLY A 139 8.67 -2.03 7.85
C GLY A 139 7.18 -1.78 7.98
N LEU A 140 6.36 -2.61 7.40
CA LEU A 140 4.91 -2.49 7.48
C LEU A 140 4.35 -3.29 8.66
N LYS A 141 3.29 -2.78 9.28
CA LYS A 141 2.44 -3.55 10.19
C LYS A 141 1.59 -4.52 9.37
N TYR A 142 1.50 -5.76 9.81
CA TYR A 142 0.72 -6.80 9.15
C TYR A 142 -0.34 -7.35 10.09
N THR A 143 -1.59 -7.40 9.64
CA THR A 143 -2.67 -8.13 10.30
C THR A 143 -3.44 -8.96 9.28
N TYR A 144 -3.95 -10.12 9.72
CA TYR A 144 -4.74 -11.00 8.89
C TYR A 144 -6.02 -11.43 9.60
N SER A 145 -7.15 -11.19 8.96
CA SER A 145 -8.46 -11.70 9.39
C SER A 145 -8.84 -12.90 8.53
N SER A 146 -8.90 -14.08 9.15
CA SER A 146 -9.31 -15.32 8.46
C SER A 146 -10.78 -15.28 8.04
N ARG A 147 -11.65 -14.72 8.90
CA ARG A 147 -13.08 -14.55 8.64
C ARG A 147 -13.32 -13.65 7.42
N ALA A 148 -12.63 -12.51 7.35
CA ALA A 148 -12.77 -11.57 6.25
C ALA A 148 -11.92 -11.94 5.03
N LYS A 149 -11.03 -12.93 5.12
CA LYS A 149 -10.01 -13.26 4.11
C LYS A 149 -9.23 -12.02 3.69
N LEU A 150 -8.83 -11.20 4.67
CA LEU A 150 -8.27 -9.87 4.47
C LEU A 150 -6.94 -9.72 5.21
N VAL A 151 -5.92 -9.33 4.46
CA VAL A 151 -4.66 -8.78 4.99
C VAL A 151 -4.79 -7.26 5.05
N THR A 152 -4.47 -6.68 6.19
CA THR A 152 -4.33 -5.23 6.32
C THR A 152 -2.86 -4.91 6.58
N LEU A 153 -2.30 -4.06 5.71
CA LEU A 153 -0.96 -3.50 5.85
C LEU A 153 -1.08 -2.08 6.40
N GLY A 154 -0.16 -1.68 7.25
CA GLY A 154 -0.12 -0.34 7.82
C GLY A 154 1.32 0.14 7.95
N VAL A 155 1.52 1.45 8.01
CA VAL A 155 2.81 2.02 8.38
C VAL A 155 3.03 1.76 9.86
N ARG A 156 4.20 1.24 10.26
CA ARG A 156 4.57 1.15 11.67
C ARG A 156 4.80 2.57 12.20
N SER A 157 4.17 2.90 13.32
CA SER A 157 4.54 4.11 14.07
C SER A 157 6.04 4.05 14.38
N GLY A 158 6.82 5.03 13.88
CA GLY A 158 8.27 5.10 14.08
C GLY A 158 9.13 4.74 12.86
N ILE A 159 8.55 4.37 11.72
CA ILE A 159 9.29 4.29 10.45
C ILE A 159 8.91 5.50 9.64
N GLU A 160 9.82 6.45 9.57
CA GLU A 160 9.70 7.58 8.66
C GLU A 160 9.69 7.04 7.24
N THR A 161 8.51 7.03 6.60
CA THR A 161 8.45 7.09 5.15
C THR A 161 8.98 8.47 4.75
N SER A 162 9.71 8.57 3.66
CA SER A 162 10.26 9.83 3.14
C SER A 162 9.22 10.84 2.61
N ALA A 163 7.94 10.66 2.90
CA ALA A 163 7.01 11.77 3.10
C ALA A 163 7.25 12.19 4.56
N THR A 164 7.90 13.32 4.76
CA THR A 164 8.15 13.96 6.05
C THR A 164 6.94 13.77 6.94
N GLN A 165 7.01 12.83 7.92
CA GLN A 165 5.94 12.69 8.90
C GLN A 165 5.94 13.97 9.71
N VAL A 166 5.05 14.88 9.33
CA VAL A 166 4.86 16.13 10.04
C VAL A 166 4.62 15.78 11.50
N SER A 167 5.51 16.24 12.38
CA SER A 167 5.44 15.95 13.81
C SER A 167 4.08 16.39 14.38
N LYS A 168 3.62 15.73 15.45
CA LYS A 168 2.38 16.14 16.12
C LYS A 168 2.41 17.63 16.50
N VAL A 169 3.59 18.13 16.91
CA VAL A 169 3.79 19.55 17.23
C VAL A 169 3.59 20.45 16.02
N ALA A 170 4.15 20.08 14.86
CA ALA A 170 3.99 20.84 13.63
C ALA A 170 2.54 20.82 13.13
N LYS A 171 1.85 19.70 13.23
CA LYS A 171 0.41 19.60 12.92
C LYS A 171 -0.43 20.48 13.81
N THR A 172 -0.18 20.46 15.12
CA THR A 172 -0.89 21.32 16.09
C THR A 172 -0.60 22.80 15.80
N ARG A 173 0.65 23.15 15.52
CA ARG A 173 1.02 24.53 15.13
C ARG A 173 0.30 24.99 13.87
N PHE A 174 0.25 24.13 12.84
CA PHE A 174 -0.47 24.42 11.60
C PHE A 174 -1.96 24.67 11.86
N ILE A 175 -2.62 23.75 12.61
CA ILE A 175 -4.04 23.88 12.94
C ILE A 175 -4.32 25.19 13.71
N ASN A 176 -3.48 25.50 14.71
CA ASN A 176 -3.63 26.71 15.52
C ASN A 176 -3.44 28.00 14.68
N LYS A 177 -2.50 27.99 13.73
CA LYS A 177 -2.26 29.11 12.83
C LYS A 177 -3.36 29.28 11.78
N MET A 178 -3.76 28.19 11.13
CA MET A 178 -4.68 28.23 9.98
C MET A 178 -6.16 28.12 10.34
N GLY A 179 -6.50 27.54 11.49
CA GLY A 179 -7.88 27.36 11.91
C GLY A 179 -8.67 28.65 12.04
N PRO A 180 -8.14 29.73 12.67
CA PRO A 180 -8.82 31.03 12.70
C PRO A 180 -9.06 31.61 11.32
N LEU A 181 -8.10 31.49 10.39
CA LEU A 181 -8.21 31.98 9.01
C LEU A 181 -9.28 31.20 8.23
N ALA A 182 -9.33 29.88 8.39
CA ALA A 182 -10.34 29.05 7.75
C ALA A 182 -11.76 29.38 8.27
N ARG A 183 -11.92 29.68 9.57
CA ARG A 183 -13.20 30.15 10.13
C ARG A 183 -13.61 31.53 9.64
N ALA A 184 -12.64 32.45 9.50
CA ALA A 184 -12.90 33.76 8.93
C ALA A 184 -13.33 33.64 7.45
N ASN A 185 -12.67 32.78 6.69
CA ASN A 185 -13.05 32.49 5.30
C ASN A 185 -14.47 31.92 5.20
N TYR A 186 -14.86 31.00 6.11
CA TYR A 186 -16.21 30.46 6.16
C TYR A 186 -17.26 31.57 6.30
N LYS A 187 -17.04 32.52 7.21
CA LYS A 187 -17.97 33.66 7.39
C LYS A 187 -18.15 34.48 6.13
N ARG A 188 -17.12 34.61 5.32
CA ARG A 188 -17.11 35.40 4.09
C ARG A 188 -17.67 34.65 2.87
N THR A 189 -17.39 33.34 2.75
CA THR A 189 -17.61 32.58 1.52
C THR A 189 -18.66 31.46 1.66
N GLY A 190 -19.04 31.08 2.88
CA GLY A 190 -19.88 29.92 3.15
C GLY A 190 -19.14 28.56 3.00
N ILE A 191 -17.89 28.53 2.58
CA ILE A 191 -17.10 27.31 2.46
C ILE A 191 -16.70 26.84 3.85
N LEU A 192 -17.09 25.62 4.23
CA LEU A 192 -16.82 25.07 5.55
C LEU A 192 -15.33 25.15 5.91
N ALA A 193 -15.03 25.61 7.11
CA ALA A 193 -13.66 25.74 7.60
C ALA A 193 -12.89 24.40 7.59
N SER A 194 -13.58 23.29 7.81
CA SER A 194 -13.01 21.94 7.71
C SER A 194 -12.57 21.58 6.30
N VAL A 195 -13.32 22.00 5.28
CA VAL A 195 -12.96 21.80 3.86
C VAL A 195 -11.72 22.62 3.51
N THR A 196 -11.71 23.92 3.84
CA THR A 196 -10.54 24.78 3.62
C THR A 196 -9.30 24.23 4.32
N MET A 197 -9.43 23.77 5.57
CA MET A 197 -8.33 23.16 6.33
C MET A 197 -7.84 21.87 5.69
N ALA A 198 -8.73 20.99 5.24
CA ALA A 198 -8.36 19.72 4.61
C ALA A 198 -7.57 19.96 3.31
N GLN A 199 -8.02 20.88 2.46
CA GLN A 199 -7.31 21.26 1.25
C GLN A 199 -5.93 21.86 1.57
N ALA A 200 -5.86 22.81 2.50
CA ALA A 200 -4.60 23.41 2.92
C ALA A 200 -3.58 22.36 3.44
N ILE A 201 -4.04 21.37 4.19
CA ILE A 201 -3.22 20.26 4.69
C ILE A 201 -2.69 19.42 3.53
N LEU A 202 -3.56 19.01 2.60
CA LEU A 202 -3.22 18.15 1.47
C LEU A 202 -2.25 18.84 0.50
N GLU A 203 -2.55 20.06 0.10
CA GLU A 203 -1.79 20.80 -0.91
C GLU A 203 -0.43 21.30 -0.39
N SER A 204 -0.35 21.64 0.89
CA SER A 204 0.88 22.20 1.48
C SER A 204 1.69 21.20 2.31
N GLY A 205 1.21 19.96 2.49
CA GLY A 205 1.85 19.01 3.39
C GLY A 205 1.96 19.55 4.83
N TRP A 206 0.84 20.06 5.39
CA TRP A 206 0.83 20.74 6.70
C TRP A 206 1.65 22.03 6.74
N GLY A 207 1.72 22.75 5.63
CA GLY A 207 2.47 23.99 5.52
C GLY A 207 3.99 23.81 5.38
N GLN A 208 4.46 22.60 5.06
CA GLN A 208 5.89 22.27 4.93
C GLN A 208 6.37 22.20 3.48
N SER A 209 5.51 22.46 2.50
CA SER A 209 5.96 22.58 1.11
C SER A 209 6.79 23.87 0.94
N THR A 210 7.75 23.85 0.03
CA THR A 210 8.58 25.03 -0.30
C THR A 210 7.74 26.24 -0.66
N LEU A 211 6.62 26.04 -1.37
CA LEU A 211 5.69 27.11 -1.71
C LEU A 211 4.96 27.68 -0.49
N ALA A 212 4.61 26.82 0.48
CA ALA A 212 3.97 27.26 1.72
C ALA A 212 4.94 27.99 2.65
N GLU A 213 6.17 27.48 2.77
CA GLU A 213 7.20 28.06 3.66
C GLU A 213 7.73 29.37 3.14
N ASN A 214 8.07 29.45 1.85
CA ASN A 214 8.73 30.62 1.25
C ASN A 214 7.75 31.63 0.64
N GLY A 215 6.57 31.18 0.20
CA GLY A 215 5.60 32.01 -0.52
C GLY A 215 4.24 32.16 0.19
N ASN A 216 4.06 31.60 1.39
CA ASN A 216 2.76 31.49 2.07
C ASN A 216 1.64 30.90 1.18
N ASN A 217 2.03 30.16 0.13
CA ASN A 217 1.12 29.58 -0.84
C ASN A 217 0.73 28.16 -0.43
N LEU A 218 -0.36 28.05 0.32
CA LEU A 218 -0.86 26.78 0.84
C LEU A 218 -1.58 25.91 -0.19
N PHE A 219 -2.03 26.52 -1.30
CA PHE A 219 -2.91 25.85 -2.28
C PHE A 219 -2.24 25.66 -3.64
N GLY A 220 -0.95 25.93 -3.75
CA GLY A 220 -0.21 25.79 -5.01
C GLY A 220 -0.67 26.74 -6.12
N MET A 221 -1.38 27.81 -5.77
CA MET A 221 -1.90 28.79 -6.71
C MET A 221 -0.75 29.46 -7.48
N LYS A 222 -0.82 29.47 -8.80
CA LYS A 222 0.15 30.12 -9.67
C LYS A 222 -0.41 31.48 -10.14
N ILE A 223 0.43 32.51 -10.19
CA ILE A 223 0.04 33.83 -10.71
C ILE A 223 -0.19 33.78 -12.21
N SER A 224 0.58 32.94 -12.91
CA SER A 224 0.38 32.69 -14.34
C SER A 224 0.72 31.22 -14.65
N LEU A 225 -0.05 30.60 -15.53
CA LEU A 225 0.30 29.36 -16.18
C LEU A 225 0.62 29.68 -17.63
N SER A 226 1.77 29.22 -18.14
CA SER A 226 2.08 29.27 -19.55
C SER A 226 0.96 28.64 -20.37
N GLY A 227 0.24 29.42 -21.17
CA GLY A 227 -0.89 28.96 -21.99
C GLY A 227 -2.29 29.21 -21.42
N ASN A 228 -2.46 29.70 -20.19
CA ASN A 228 -3.76 30.10 -19.63
C ASN A 228 -3.76 31.59 -19.29
N ASN A 229 -4.59 32.35 -19.98
CA ASN A 229 -4.91 33.73 -19.60
C ASN A 229 -5.95 33.72 -18.46
N TRP A 230 -5.49 33.63 -17.23
CA TRP A 230 -6.30 33.96 -16.06
C TRP A 230 -6.17 35.46 -15.81
N SER A 231 -7.14 36.21 -16.26
CA SER A 231 -7.39 37.57 -15.75
C SER A 231 -8.30 37.39 -14.52
N GLY A 232 -7.73 37.47 -13.33
CA GLY A 232 -8.48 37.58 -12.09
C GLY A 232 -8.95 38.97 -11.85
#